data_71849291ff76e1de72e3c266f8015c4a
#
_entry.id   71849291ff76e1de72e3c266f8015c4a
#
_cell.length_a   1.000
_cell.length_b   1.000
_cell.length_c   1.000
_cell.angle_alpha   90.00
_cell.angle_beta   90.00
_cell.angle_gamma   90.00
#
_symmetry.space_group_name_H-M   'P 1'
#
loop_
_entity.id
_entity.type
_entity.pdbx_description
1 polymer ?
#
loop_
_entity_poly.entity_id
_entity_poly.type
_entity_poly.pdbx_seq_one_letter_code
_entity_poly.pdbx_strand_id
1 'polypeptide(L)'
;GATGVNVLLVEGTDDVDAFRILLDRRSAGWEKKWVLTHAGKKDAVIKMLRKEPSWQGVVDRDEWTDEEVEQHQTTAPNLFLLPRFCLESYLIDPNELWQALPEKQRNKLANGYDTLETAIKQPLPNWLRHAALWHAINPLWRKMMSLGFTNEVLDPQNVPDDDALLERLQSWQDVVNTRVALSKVQQLQ
;
A
#
# COMPACT_ATOMS: atom_id res chain seq x y z
N GLY A 1 37.38 0.26 -10.35
CA GLY A 1 36.12 0.11 -9.68
C GLY A 1 35.18 1.20 -10.14
N ALA A 2 34.07 0.84 -10.77
CA ALA A 2 33.03 1.79 -11.15
C ALA A 2 32.46 2.39 -9.86
N THR A 3 32.61 3.69 -9.70
CA THR A 3 31.90 4.48 -8.69
C THR A 3 30.44 4.66 -9.14
N GLY A 4 29.70 3.55 -9.22
CA GLY A 4 28.29 3.58 -9.49
C GLY A 4 27.54 4.18 -8.30
N VAL A 5 26.72 5.16 -8.53
CA VAL A 5 25.77 5.66 -7.53
C VAL A 5 24.74 4.54 -7.30
N ASN A 6 24.52 4.14 -6.03
CA ASN A 6 23.48 3.18 -5.71
C ASN A 6 22.08 3.79 -5.94
N VAL A 7 21.13 2.99 -6.33
CA VAL A 7 19.74 3.44 -6.51
C VAL A 7 18.86 2.77 -5.47
N LEU A 8 18.07 3.56 -4.75
CA LEU A 8 16.97 3.11 -3.91
C LEU A 8 15.66 3.47 -4.60
N LEU A 9 14.92 2.44 -4.99
CA LEU A 9 13.67 2.55 -5.73
C LEU A 9 12.49 2.27 -4.80
N VAL A 10 11.51 3.16 -4.78
CA VAL A 10 10.28 3.04 -4.00
C VAL A 10 9.05 3.12 -4.90
N GLU A 11 7.84 2.93 -4.33
CA GLU A 11 6.62 2.90 -5.13
C GLU A 11 6.19 4.28 -5.60
N GLY A 12 6.00 5.21 -4.67
CA GLY A 12 5.40 6.52 -4.92
C GLY A 12 6.29 7.71 -4.55
N THR A 13 5.77 8.89 -4.84
CA THR A 13 6.42 10.18 -4.49
C THR A 13 6.44 10.40 -2.98
N ASP A 14 5.37 10.00 -2.28
CA ASP A 14 5.26 10.14 -0.82
C ASP A 14 6.28 9.26 -0.10
N ASP A 15 6.55 8.06 -0.64
CA ASP A 15 7.62 7.20 -0.16
C ASP A 15 8.98 7.86 -0.33
N VAL A 16 9.23 8.50 -1.48
CA VAL A 16 10.47 9.26 -1.71
C VAL A 16 10.67 10.30 -0.63
N ASP A 17 9.63 11.06 -0.28
CA ASP A 17 9.72 12.11 0.72
C ASP A 17 9.96 11.53 2.13
N ALA A 18 9.26 10.46 2.47
CA ALA A 18 9.45 9.76 3.75
C ALA A 18 10.85 9.15 3.87
N PHE A 19 11.32 8.42 2.85
CA PHE A 19 12.66 7.82 2.85
C PHE A 19 13.77 8.88 2.82
N ARG A 20 13.56 10.02 2.16
CA ARG A 20 14.50 11.14 2.23
C ARG A 20 14.67 11.63 3.66
N ILE A 21 13.57 11.86 4.39
CA ILE A 21 13.62 12.28 5.79
C ILE A 21 14.34 11.23 6.66
N LEU A 22 14.09 9.95 6.44
CA LEU A 22 14.75 8.87 7.18
C LEU A 22 16.26 8.83 6.90
N LEU A 23 16.66 8.95 5.64
CA LEU A 23 18.06 8.95 5.22
C LEU A 23 18.79 10.19 5.73
N ASP A 24 18.20 11.37 5.68
CA ASP A 24 18.75 12.62 6.23
C ASP A 24 19.06 12.51 7.72
N ARG A 25 18.18 11.84 8.47
CA ARG A 25 18.37 11.62 9.90
C ARG A 25 19.40 10.55 10.21
N ARG A 26 19.56 9.56 9.33
CA ARG A 26 20.37 8.37 9.60
C ARG A 26 21.79 8.44 9.05
N SER A 27 22.01 9.15 7.94
CA SER A 27 23.28 9.14 7.21
C SER A 27 23.52 10.47 6.50
N ALA A 28 24.20 11.39 7.17
CA ALA A 28 24.57 12.67 6.57
C ALA A 28 25.34 12.47 5.26
N GLY A 29 24.93 13.15 4.18
CA GLY A 29 25.56 13.08 2.88
C GLY A 29 25.27 11.79 2.10
N TRP A 30 24.18 11.11 2.40
CA TRP A 30 23.72 9.90 1.70
C TRP A 30 23.55 10.14 0.20
N GLU A 31 23.15 11.33 -0.22
CA GLU A 31 22.93 11.71 -1.63
C GLU A 31 24.19 11.57 -2.49
N LYS A 32 25.37 11.58 -1.87
CA LYS A 32 26.64 11.35 -2.58
C LYS A 32 26.83 9.90 -3.01
N LYS A 33 26.07 8.97 -2.40
CA LYS A 33 26.19 7.53 -2.61
C LYS A 33 24.94 6.89 -3.18
N TRP A 34 23.80 7.55 -3.02
CA TRP A 34 22.49 7.01 -3.36
C TRP A 34 21.66 8.00 -4.17
N VAL A 35 20.92 7.49 -5.14
CA VAL A 35 19.78 8.15 -5.77
C VAL A 35 18.53 7.51 -5.26
N LEU A 36 17.64 8.31 -4.68
CA LEU A 36 16.30 7.90 -4.25
C LEU A 36 15.29 8.32 -5.32
N THR A 37 14.54 7.36 -5.83
CA THR A 37 13.55 7.59 -6.89
C THR A 37 12.38 6.61 -6.77
N HIS A 38 11.32 6.79 -7.55
CA HIS A 38 10.13 5.95 -7.54
C HIS A 38 9.81 5.37 -8.93
N ALA A 39 9.06 4.26 -8.95
CA ALA A 39 8.62 3.59 -10.16
C ALA A 39 7.11 3.79 -10.47
N GLY A 40 6.35 4.39 -9.57
CA GLY A 40 4.93 4.66 -9.69
C GLY A 40 4.02 3.55 -9.13
N LYS A 41 4.48 2.33 -8.98
CA LYS A 41 3.75 1.21 -8.37
C LYS A 41 4.64 -0.01 -8.12
N LYS A 42 4.22 -0.88 -7.22
CA LYS A 42 4.93 -2.09 -6.77
C LYS A 42 5.44 -2.97 -7.91
N ASP A 43 4.58 -3.33 -8.86
CA ASP A 43 4.98 -4.18 -10.01
C ASP A 43 6.07 -3.55 -10.88
N ALA A 44 6.07 -2.21 -10.99
CA ALA A 44 7.10 -1.50 -11.73
C ALA A 44 8.44 -1.53 -10.98
N VAL A 45 8.43 -1.39 -9.65
CA VAL A 45 9.62 -1.57 -8.80
C VAL A 45 10.23 -2.94 -9.05
N ILE A 46 9.44 -4.01 -8.89
CA ILE A 46 9.91 -5.41 -9.08
C ILE A 46 10.47 -5.61 -10.48
N LYS A 47 9.78 -5.13 -11.51
CA LYS A 47 10.21 -5.24 -12.90
C LYS A 47 11.54 -4.54 -13.16
N MET A 48 11.77 -3.37 -12.54
CA MET A 48 13.02 -2.63 -12.64
C MET A 48 14.15 -3.34 -11.90
N LEU A 49 13.90 -3.82 -10.68
CA LEU A 49 14.91 -4.55 -9.89
C LEU A 49 15.41 -5.83 -10.57
N ARG A 50 14.52 -6.54 -11.28
CA ARG A 50 14.93 -7.72 -12.07
C ARG A 50 15.83 -7.37 -13.23
N LYS A 51 15.74 -6.16 -13.79
CA LYS A 51 16.59 -5.69 -14.88
C LYS A 51 17.90 -5.08 -14.38
N GLU A 52 17.88 -4.50 -13.18
CA GLU A 52 18.98 -3.76 -12.57
C GLU A 52 19.34 -4.38 -11.22
N PRO A 53 20.07 -5.52 -11.19
CA PRO A 53 20.38 -6.23 -9.96
C PRO A 53 21.23 -5.44 -8.95
N SER A 54 21.89 -4.36 -9.40
CA SER A 54 22.66 -3.46 -8.54
C SER A 54 21.79 -2.44 -7.78
N TRP A 55 20.52 -2.26 -8.18
CA TRP A 55 19.57 -1.38 -7.51
C TRP A 55 18.98 -2.07 -6.29
N GLN A 56 18.47 -1.29 -5.36
CA GLN A 56 17.70 -1.78 -4.22
C GLN A 56 16.31 -1.18 -4.29
N GLY A 57 15.31 -1.93 -3.88
CA GLY A 57 13.93 -1.46 -3.84
C GLY A 57 13.30 -1.72 -2.50
N VAL A 58 12.42 -0.81 -2.08
CA VAL A 58 11.57 -0.97 -0.91
C VAL A 58 10.13 -0.80 -1.36
N VAL A 59 9.28 -1.73 -0.94
CA VAL A 59 7.84 -1.71 -1.21
C VAL A 59 7.06 -2.05 0.05
N ASP A 60 5.81 -1.61 0.09
CA ASP A 60 4.86 -2.00 1.12
C ASP A 60 4.55 -3.49 1.02
N ARG A 61 4.25 -4.13 2.15
CA ARG A 61 3.79 -5.51 2.15
C ARG A 61 2.37 -5.63 1.58
N ASP A 62 1.49 -4.71 1.97
CA ASP A 62 0.06 -4.72 1.63
C ASP A 62 -0.60 -6.09 1.92
N GLU A 63 -1.45 -6.56 0.99
CA GLU A 63 -2.15 -7.83 1.10
C GLU A 63 -1.37 -9.04 0.57
N TRP A 64 -0.06 -8.92 0.37
CA TRP A 64 0.72 -10.09 -0.04
C TRP A 64 0.73 -11.16 1.04
N THR A 65 0.45 -12.38 0.62
CA THR A 65 0.61 -13.57 1.47
C THR A 65 2.09 -13.87 1.71
N ASP A 66 2.39 -14.70 2.70
CA ASP A 66 3.78 -15.10 2.97
C ASP A 66 4.41 -15.80 1.76
N GLU A 67 3.62 -16.61 1.03
CA GLU A 67 4.06 -17.29 -0.19
C GLU A 67 4.37 -16.30 -1.32
N GLU A 68 3.53 -15.25 -1.50
CA GLU A 68 3.78 -14.19 -2.47
C GLU A 68 5.05 -13.41 -2.12
N VAL A 69 5.25 -13.10 -0.84
CA VAL A 69 6.46 -12.45 -0.32
C VAL A 69 7.71 -13.27 -0.66
N GLU A 70 7.71 -14.56 -0.33
CA GLU A 70 8.82 -15.47 -0.60
C GLU A 70 9.11 -15.59 -2.10
N GLN A 71 8.08 -15.71 -2.92
CA GLN A 71 8.22 -15.76 -4.37
C GLN A 71 8.86 -14.49 -4.94
N HIS A 72 8.42 -13.32 -4.47
CA HIS A 72 8.95 -12.05 -4.95
C HIS A 72 10.40 -11.83 -4.49
N GLN A 73 10.73 -12.14 -3.25
CA GLN A 73 12.10 -12.05 -2.73
C GLN A 73 13.05 -13.04 -3.41
N THR A 74 12.58 -14.23 -3.76
CA THR A 74 13.37 -15.20 -4.52
C THR A 74 13.70 -14.69 -5.93
N THR A 75 12.74 -14.04 -6.59
CA THR A 75 12.90 -13.54 -7.96
C THR A 75 13.57 -12.16 -8.05
N ALA A 76 13.58 -11.40 -6.95
CA ALA A 76 14.21 -10.10 -6.82
C ALA A 76 14.86 -9.99 -5.42
N PRO A 77 16.06 -10.56 -5.21
CA PRO A 77 16.71 -10.62 -3.90
C PRO A 77 17.14 -9.23 -3.37
N ASN A 78 17.14 -8.24 -4.23
CA ASN A 78 17.36 -6.82 -3.93
C ASN A 78 16.07 -6.05 -3.61
N LEU A 79 14.94 -6.76 -3.43
CA LEU A 79 13.66 -6.24 -2.97
C LEU A 79 13.53 -6.38 -1.45
N PHE A 80 13.28 -5.28 -0.77
CA PHE A 80 12.99 -5.23 0.66
C PHE A 80 11.51 -4.89 0.85
N LEU A 81 10.85 -5.62 1.74
CA LEU A 81 9.48 -5.33 2.15
C LEU A 81 9.50 -4.63 3.50
N LEU A 82 8.60 -3.66 3.66
CA LEU A 82 8.38 -3.07 4.97
C LEU A 82 7.86 -4.15 5.93
N PRO A 83 8.35 -4.20 7.18
CA PRO A 83 7.86 -5.14 8.19
C PRO A 83 6.37 -4.95 8.54
N ARG A 84 5.86 -3.73 8.45
CA ARG A 84 4.44 -3.41 8.62
C ARG A 84 3.72 -3.43 7.27
N PHE A 85 2.40 -3.40 7.31
CA PHE A 85 1.52 -3.48 6.14
C PHE A 85 1.89 -2.42 5.08
N CYS A 86 2.02 -1.17 5.48
CA CYS A 86 2.46 -0.05 4.65
C CYS A 86 3.24 0.98 5.48
N LEU A 87 3.79 1.98 4.82
CA LEU A 87 4.56 3.03 5.46
C LEU A 87 3.74 3.80 6.50
N GLU A 88 2.48 4.09 6.21
CA GLU A 88 1.56 4.80 7.12
C GLU A 88 1.26 4.01 8.40
N SER A 89 1.42 2.69 8.37
CA SER A 89 1.24 1.85 9.56
C SER A 89 2.21 2.18 10.70
N TYR A 90 3.29 2.92 10.42
CA TYR A 90 4.19 3.43 11.44
C TYR A 90 3.64 4.68 12.15
N LEU A 91 2.62 5.33 11.59
CA LEU A 91 1.99 6.52 12.14
C LEU A 91 0.81 6.22 13.08
N ILE A 92 0.41 4.96 13.22
CA ILE A 92 -0.72 4.55 14.07
C ILE A 92 -0.31 4.13 15.49
N ASP A 93 0.98 4.06 15.81
CA ASP A 93 1.44 3.85 17.18
C ASP A 93 1.51 5.21 17.90
N PRO A 94 0.66 5.44 18.94
CA PRO A 94 0.62 6.74 19.61
C PRO A 94 1.95 7.11 20.29
N ASN A 95 2.70 6.11 20.81
CA ASN A 95 3.97 6.37 21.50
C ASN A 95 5.06 6.76 20.49
N GLU A 96 5.18 6.02 19.40
CA GLU A 96 6.14 6.31 18.33
C GLU A 96 5.85 7.69 17.74
N LEU A 97 4.56 7.96 17.42
CA LEU A 97 4.16 9.24 16.87
C LEU A 97 4.40 10.40 17.86
N TRP A 98 4.07 10.20 19.14
CA TRP A 98 4.34 11.23 20.18
C TRP A 98 5.83 11.57 20.29
N GLN A 99 6.69 10.58 20.24
CA GLN A 99 8.14 10.81 20.28
C GLN A 99 8.66 11.52 19.03
N ALA A 100 8.06 11.23 17.87
CA ALA A 100 8.44 11.83 16.59
C ALA A 100 7.92 13.28 16.43
N LEU A 101 6.81 13.65 17.10
CA LEU A 101 6.22 14.97 16.98
C LEU A 101 7.14 16.06 17.58
N PRO A 102 7.39 17.16 16.84
CA PRO A 102 8.07 18.33 17.40
C PRO A 102 7.32 18.90 18.59
N GLU A 103 8.05 19.49 19.57
CA GLU A 103 7.46 20.09 20.77
C GLU A 103 6.37 21.11 20.46
N LYS A 104 6.57 21.94 19.44
CA LYS A 104 5.57 22.92 18.96
C LYS A 104 4.24 22.26 18.55
N GLN A 105 4.26 21.04 18.05
CA GLN A 105 3.04 20.31 17.68
C GLN A 105 2.42 19.62 18.90
N ARG A 106 3.24 19.05 19.78
CA ARG A 106 2.78 18.46 21.05
C ARG A 106 2.06 19.50 21.93
N ASN A 107 2.56 20.72 21.97
CA ASN A 107 1.96 21.83 22.76
C ASN A 107 0.60 22.31 22.21
N LYS A 108 0.19 21.91 21.02
CA LYS A 108 -1.15 22.20 20.48
C LYS A 108 -2.22 21.21 20.97
N LEU A 109 -1.83 20.10 21.56
CA LEU A 109 -2.75 19.08 22.04
C LEU A 109 -3.15 19.41 23.49
N ALA A 110 -4.44 19.66 23.73
CA ALA A 110 -4.96 20.18 24.97
C ALA A 110 -4.56 19.37 26.23
N ASN A 111 -4.59 18.02 26.11
CA ASN A 111 -4.18 17.09 27.17
C ASN A 111 -2.92 16.30 26.76
N GLY A 112 -2.08 16.88 25.91
CA GLY A 112 -0.83 16.26 25.50
C GLY A 112 -1.02 14.89 24.85
N TYR A 113 -0.26 13.91 25.36
CA TYR A 113 -0.26 12.53 24.84
C TYR A 113 -1.65 11.88 24.85
N ASP A 114 -2.45 12.08 25.90
CA ASP A 114 -3.78 11.45 26.04
C ASP A 114 -4.72 11.84 24.90
N THR A 115 -4.64 13.09 24.45
CA THR A 115 -5.41 13.56 23.29
C THR A 115 -5.01 12.82 22.02
N LEU A 116 -3.71 12.64 21.79
CA LEU A 116 -3.20 11.92 20.62
C LEU A 116 -3.60 10.45 20.68
N GLU A 117 -3.39 9.81 21.83
CA GLU A 117 -3.73 8.40 22.02
C GLU A 117 -5.22 8.14 21.79
N THR A 118 -6.08 8.99 22.35
CA THR A 118 -7.53 8.90 22.17
C THR A 118 -7.92 9.08 20.70
N ALA A 119 -7.36 10.07 20.02
CA ALA A 119 -7.65 10.33 18.61
C ALA A 119 -7.27 9.16 17.70
N ILE A 120 -6.19 8.44 18.01
CA ILE A 120 -5.75 7.26 17.26
C ILE A 120 -6.58 6.02 17.64
N LYS A 121 -6.80 5.78 18.93
CA LYS A 121 -7.42 4.54 19.40
C LYS A 121 -8.94 4.53 19.26
N GLN A 122 -9.62 5.67 19.37
CA GLN A 122 -11.07 5.75 19.32
C GLN A 122 -11.67 5.21 18.01
N PRO A 123 -11.16 5.55 16.81
CA PRO A 123 -11.67 5.02 15.56
C PRO A 123 -11.16 3.59 15.24
N LEU A 124 -10.14 3.09 15.96
CA LEU A 124 -9.45 1.85 15.66
C LEU A 124 -10.36 0.62 15.57
N PRO A 125 -11.37 0.41 16.47
CA PRO A 125 -12.28 -0.72 16.34
C PRO A 125 -13.05 -0.75 15.03
N ASN A 126 -13.46 0.41 14.52
CA ASN A 126 -14.15 0.52 13.23
C ASN A 126 -13.20 0.21 12.07
N TRP A 127 -11.97 0.71 12.13
CA TRP A 127 -10.96 0.42 11.11
C TRP A 127 -10.54 -1.05 11.12
N LEU A 128 -10.42 -1.69 12.28
CA LEU A 128 -10.14 -3.13 12.38
C LEU A 128 -11.27 -3.97 11.77
N ARG A 129 -12.53 -3.58 12.04
CA ARG A 129 -13.68 -4.25 11.42
C ARG A 129 -13.68 -4.09 9.91
N HIS A 130 -13.38 -2.90 9.42
CA HIS A 130 -13.27 -2.62 7.98
C HIS A 130 -12.12 -3.43 7.35
N ALA A 131 -10.95 -3.46 7.99
CA ALA A 131 -9.80 -4.22 7.53
C ALA A 131 -10.07 -5.73 7.49
N ALA A 132 -10.77 -6.27 8.51
CA ALA A 132 -11.17 -7.68 8.54
C ALA A 132 -12.13 -8.01 7.39
N LEU A 133 -13.11 -7.13 7.13
CA LEU A 133 -14.01 -7.28 5.99
C LEU A 133 -13.23 -7.23 4.67
N TRP A 134 -12.36 -6.24 4.51
CA TRP A 134 -11.52 -6.11 3.32
C TRP A 134 -10.65 -7.34 3.11
N HIS A 135 -10.00 -7.83 4.15
CA HIS A 135 -9.19 -9.05 4.07
C HIS A 135 -10.00 -10.26 3.59
N ALA A 136 -11.24 -10.40 4.08
CA ALA A 136 -12.12 -11.50 3.68
C ALA A 136 -12.57 -11.40 2.20
N ILE A 137 -12.82 -10.19 1.69
CA ILE A 137 -13.30 -9.98 0.31
C ILE A 137 -12.19 -9.77 -0.71
N ASN A 138 -10.99 -9.41 -0.29
CA ASN A 138 -9.88 -9.08 -1.19
C ASN A 138 -9.51 -10.23 -2.16
N PRO A 139 -9.46 -11.52 -1.75
CA PRO A 139 -9.23 -12.61 -2.70
C PRO A 139 -10.29 -12.70 -3.79
N LEU A 140 -11.56 -12.48 -3.44
CA LEU A 140 -12.65 -12.41 -4.41
C LEU A 140 -12.48 -11.21 -5.33
N TRP A 141 -12.16 -10.05 -4.76
CA TRP A 141 -11.92 -8.82 -5.51
C TRP A 141 -10.77 -8.97 -6.51
N ARG A 142 -9.63 -9.50 -6.09
CA ARG A 142 -8.49 -9.81 -6.98
C ARG A 142 -8.91 -10.72 -8.14
N LYS A 143 -9.74 -11.73 -7.84
CA LYS A 143 -10.27 -12.61 -8.88
C LYS A 143 -11.16 -11.87 -9.86
N MET A 144 -12.04 -11.00 -9.38
CA MET A 144 -12.90 -10.17 -10.22
C MET A 144 -12.08 -9.22 -11.10
N MET A 145 -11.08 -8.53 -10.51
CA MET A 145 -10.16 -7.67 -11.27
C MET A 145 -9.46 -8.43 -12.40
N SER A 146 -9.04 -9.66 -12.17
CA SER A 146 -8.45 -10.51 -13.21
C SER A 146 -9.42 -10.86 -14.36
N LEU A 147 -10.72 -10.71 -14.12
CA LEU A 147 -11.78 -10.91 -15.11
C LEU A 147 -12.23 -9.58 -15.77
N GLY A 148 -11.55 -8.47 -15.51
CA GLY A 148 -11.80 -7.19 -16.15
C GLY A 148 -12.70 -6.22 -15.38
N PHE A 149 -12.97 -6.46 -14.09
CA PHE A 149 -13.64 -5.49 -13.24
C PHE A 149 -12.69 -4.35 -12.89
N THR A 150 -13.13 -3.09 -13.04
CA THR A 150 -12.30 -1.90 -12.79
C THR A 150 -12.62 -1.26 -11.44
N ASN A 151 -11.67 -0.47 -10.92
CA ASN A 151 -11.79 0.22 -9.63
C ASN A 151 -12.93 1.26 -9.58
N GLU A 152 -13.37 1.76 -10.74
CA GLU A 152 -14.48 2.73 -10.84
C GLU A 152 -15.78 2.23 -10.22
N VAL A 153 -15.93 0.91 -10.12
CA VAL A 153 -17.11 0.26 -9.53
C VAL A 153 -17.13 0.35 -8.00
N LEU A 154 -15.97 0.59 -7.35
CA LEU A 154 -15.83 0.61 -5.89
C LEU A 154 -15.50 1.99 -5.32
N ASP A 155 -15.50 3.03 -6.14
CA ASP A 155 -15.24 4.37 -5.63
C ASP A 155 -16.36 4.77 -4.64
N PRO A 156 -16.04 5.00 -3.35
CA PRO A 156 -17.04 5.39 -2.35
C PRO A 156 -17.79 6.69 -2.70
N GLN A 157 -17.19 7.55 -3.54
CA GLN A 157 -17.83 8.78 -4.02
C GLN A 157 -18.97 8.49 -4.98
N ASN A 158 -18.95 7.33 -5.63
CA ASN A 158 -20.00 6.87 -6.55
C ASN A 158 -21.08 6.01 -5.86
N VAL A 159 -20.95 5.76 -4.55
CA VAL A 159 -21.87 4.94 -3.75
C VAL A 159 -22.14 5.68 -2.42
N PRO A 160 -22.84 6.83 -2.48
CA PRO A 160 -23.00 7.73 -1.33
C PRO A 160 -24.00 7.20 -0.27
N ASP A 161 -24.85 6.25 -0.61
CA ASP A 161 -25.89 5.70 0.26
C ASP A 161 -26.21 4.23 -0.06
N ASP A 162 -27.10 3.65 0.75
CA ASP A 162 -27.49 2.23 0.65
C ASP A 162 -28.27 1.93 -0.65
N ASP A 163 -29.04 2.89 -1.18
CA ASP A 163 -29.79 2.70 -2.43
C ASP A 163 -28.83 2.63 -3.62
N ALA A 164 -27.86 3.52 -3.68
CA ALA A 164 -26.80 3.48 -4.69
C ALA A 164 -25.95 2.21 -4.57
N LEU A 165 -25.69 1.75 -3.34
CA LEU A 165 -24.99 0.47 -3.10
C LEU A 165 -25.82 -0.71 -3.62
N LEU A 166 -27.11 -0.74 -3.32
CA LEU A 166 -28.01 -1.80 -3.77
C LEU A 166 -28.09 -1.88 -5.29
N GLU A 167 -28.27 -0.74 -5.95
CA GLU A 167 -28.28 -0.65 -7.43
C GLU A 167 -26.97 -1.20 -8.00
N ARG A 168 -25.83 -0.84 -7.41
CA ARG A 168 -24.53 -1.31 -7.81
C ARG A 168 -24.37 -2.82 -7.63
N LEU A 169 -24.79 -3.37 -6.48
CA LEU A 169 -24.77 -4.82 -6.21
C LEU A 169 -25.68 -5.59 -7.17
N GLN A 170 -26.85 -5.03 -7.51
CA GLN A 170 -27.74 -5.62 -8.50
C GLN A 170 -27.12 -5.64 -9.91
N SER A 171 -26.42 -4.58 -10.29
CA SER A 171 -25.68 -4.55 -11.57
C SER A 171 -24.60 -5.63 -11.64
N TRP A 172 -24.02 -6.04 -10.51
CA TRP A 172 -23.05 -7.13 -10.45
C TRP A 172 -23.66 -8.51 -10.62
N GLN A 173 -24.92 -8.70 -10.21
CA GLN A 173 -25.61 -9.97 -10.42
C GLN A 173 -25.64 -10.35 -11.89
N ASP A 174 -25.82 -9.38 -12.77
CA ASP A 174 -25.82 -9.60 -14.21
C ASP A 174 -24.42 -9.99 -14.74
N VAL A 175 -23.35 -9.43 -14.15
CA VAL A 175 -21.97 -9.70 -14.55
C VAL A 175 -21.45 -11.04 -13.99
N VAL A 176 -21.87 -11.39 -12.78
CA VAL A 176 -21.52 -12.67 -12.12
C VAL A 176 -22.46 -13.81 -12.53
N ASN A 177 -23.48 -13.52 -13.35
CA ASN A 177 -24.39 -14.50 -13.86
C ASN A 177 -23.62 -15.56 -14.67
N THR A 178 -23.73 -16.83 -14.24
CA THR A 178 -23.04 -17.98 -14.82
C THR A 178 -23.27 -18.13 -16.33
N ARG A 179 -24.45 -17.70 -16.83
CA ARG A 179 -24.77 -17.70 -18.26
C ARG A 179 -23.97 -16.63 -19.03
N VAL A 180 -23.78 -15.44 -18.44
CA VAL A 180 -22.97 -14.38 -19.04
C VAL A 180 -21.50 -14.78 -19.06
N ALA A 181 -21.00 -15.38 -17.99
CA ALA A 181 -19.64 -15.92 -17.94
C ALA A 181 -19.42 -17.04 -18.98
N LEU A 182 -20.39 -17.95 -19.11
CA LEU A 182 -20.33 -19.03 -20.11
C LEU A 182 -20.34 -18.49 -21.53
N SER A 183 -21.20 -17.51 -21.82
CA SER A 183 -21.28 -16.84 -23.13
C SER A 183 -19.95 -16.18 -23.52
N LYS A 184 -19.27 -15.52 -22.56
CA LYS A 184 -17.94 -14.93 -22.79
C LYS A 184 -16.88 -15.99 -23.07
N VAL A 185 -16.90 -17.11 -22.35
CA VAL A 185 -15.97 -18.23 -22.59
C VAL A 185 -16.19 -18.79 -24.01
N GLN A 186 -17.45 -18.93 -24.46
CA GLN A 186 -17.77 -19.43 -25.80
C GLN A 186 -17.36 -18.47 -26.93
N GLN A 187 -17.29 -17.16 -26.65
CA GLN A 187 -16.81 -16.15 -27.62
C GLN A 187 -15.28 -16.11 -27.76
N LEU A 188 -14.55 -16.69 -26.80
CA LEU A 188 -13.09 -16.74 -26.80
C LEU A 188 -12.52 -18.09 -27.35
N GLN A 189 -13.40 -19.02 -27.70
CA GLN A 189 -13.09 -20.29 -28.38
C GLN A 189 -13.30 -20.18 -29.90
#